data_83f07233b669de746655f09610e75e3a
#
_entry.id   83f07233b669de746655f09610e75e3a
#
_cell.length_a   1.000
_cell.length_b   1.000
_cell.length_c   1.000
_cell.angle_alpha   90.00
_cell.angle_beta   90.00
_cell.angle_gamma   90.00
#
_symmetry.space_group_name_H-M   'P 1'
#
loop_
_entity.id
_entity.type
_entity.pdbx_description
1 polymer ?
#
loop_
_entity_poly.entity_id
_entity_poly.type
_entity_poly.pdbx_seq_one_letter_code
_entity_poly.pdbx_strand_id
1 'polypeptide(L)'
;IVAIITMMFLFAMISFVTNLAAPVGVIWKNTFAGGENANTIGMLGNAMNFLAYLFMGIPSGKMLAKIGYKNTAMTGVATGIAGLVLQFLSGTCSSAELGFSIYLLGAFVCGFSVCMLNTVVNPMINLLGGGGNRGNQLNLIGGTLNSLSGTLTPMLVGSLIGEVTKDTKIANVNVVPFIAMAVVAAAFCILYFIKINNPEHKPEEKLAHSPWDFSNFKLGAIAIFLYVGLEVGIPGTLFFYISDTTAAGGGTGLAKATAVAGFVAATYWFLMLVGRFSAGLIADKVSSKAMLTATSVLAIALMLGAIILGKSCHVEMPVFTGSSVAIYHLPVAALLLVACGLCTSVM
;
A
#
# COMPACT_ATOMS: atom_id res chain seq x y z
N ILE A 1 -13.92 22.66 -1.18
CA ILE A 1 -12.56 22.53 -1.75
C ILE A 1 -11.59 22.07 -0.67
N VAL A 2 -11.43 22.77 0.46
CA VAL A 2 -10.46 22.41 1.51
C VAL A 2 -10.65 20.96 2.01
N ALA A 3 -11.90 20.54 2.29
CA ALA A 3 -12.17 19.17 2.72
C ALA A 3 -11.78 18.12 1.66
N ILE A 4 -11.98 18.42 0.36
CA ILE A 4 -11.55 17.54 -0.74
C ILE A 4 -10.03 17.38 -0.75
N ILE A 5 -9.29 18.49 -0.68
CA ILE A 5 -7.82 18.49 -0.64
C ILE A 5 -7.32 17.69 0.56
N THR A 6 -7.96 17.85 1.73
CA THR A 6 -7.61 17.08 2.93
C THR A 6 -7.82 15.58 2.73
N MET A 7 -8.95 15.18 2.14
CA MET A 7 -9.21 13.77 1.86
C MET A 7 -8.21 13.21 0.86
N MET A 8 -7.84 13.97 -0.17
CA MET A 8 -6.80 13.58 -1.13
C MET A 8 -5.42 13.44 -0.47
N PHE A 9 -5.07 14.34 0.44
CA PHE A 9 -3.84 14.21 1.23
C PHE A 9 -3.84 12.95 2.10
N LEU A 10 -4.98 12.64 2.76
CA LEU A 10 -5.12 11.41 3.52
C LEU A 10 -5.00 10.15 2.65
N PHE A 11 -5.49 10.18 1.41
CA PHE A 11 -5.29 9.09 0.46
C PHE A 11 -3.81 8.85 0.16
N ALA A 12 -3.05 9.91 -0.10
CA ALA A 12 -1.61 9.81 -0.29
C ALA A 12 -0.89 9.28 0.96
N MET A 13 -1.30 9.75 2.15
CA MET A 13 -0.74 9.32 3.43
C MET A 13 -1.02 7.83 3.72
N ILE A 14 -2.20 7.31 3.40
CA ILE A 14 -2.52 5.89 3.52
C ILE A 14 -1.50 5.05 2.76
N SER A 15 -1.27 5.37 1.49
CA SER A 15 -0.30 4.66 0.64
C SER A 15 1.13 4.82 1.14
N PHE A 16 1.50 6.01 1.63
CA PHE A 16 2.81 6.25 2.22
C PHE A 16 3.07 5.30 3.39
N VAL A 17 2.18 5.26 4.39
CA VAL A 17 2.31 4.40 5.57
C VAL A 17 2.33 2.91 5.19
N THR A 18 1.47 2.50 4.28
CA THR A 18 1.38 1.09 3.84
C THR A 18 2.67 0.63 3.15
N ASN A 19 3.26 1.48 2.30
CA ASN A 19 4.45 1.12 1.53
C ASN A 19 5.78 1.26 2.29
N LEU A 20 5.77 1.75 3.53
CA LEU A 20 6.94 1.71 4.41
C LEU A 20 7.33 0.30 4.85
N ALA A 21 6.37 -0.60 4.96
CA ALA A 21 6.59 -1.93 5.53
C ALA A 21 7.56 -2.80 4.73
N ALA A 22 7.55 -2.72 3.40
CA ALA A 22 8.39 -3.58 2.56
C ALA A 22 9.89 -3.26 2.68
N PRO A 23 10.35 -2.01 2.53
CA PRO A 23 11.77 -1.68 2.71
C PRO A 23 12.30 -1.98 4.12
N VAL A 24 11.51 -1.69 5.16
CA VAL A 24 11.88 -2.00 6.56
C VAL A 24 11.92 -3.51 6.79
N GLY A 25 11.03 -4.26 6.13
CA GLY A 25 11.02 -5.73 6.21
C GLY A 25 12.31 -6.38 5.71
N VAL A 26 13.02 -5.78 4.74
CA VAL A 26 14.32 -6.29 4.27
C VAL A 26 15.38 -6.26 5.37
N ILE A 27 15.35 -5.25 6.24
CA ILE A 27 16.29 -5.16 7.37
C ILE A 27 16.03 -6.30 8.34
N TRP A 28 14.76 -6.55 8.69
CA TRP A 28 14.40 -7.67 9.55
C TRP A 28 14.73 -9.03 8.92
N LYS A 29 14.48 -9.18 7.60
CA LYS A 29 14.96 -10.35 6.85
C LYS A 29 16.45 -10.60 7.06
N ASN A 30 17.28 -9.56 6.94
CA ASN A 30 18.73 -9.67 7.06
C ASN A 30 19.18 -9.85 8.51
N THR A 31 18.48 -9.27 9.48
CA THR A 31 18.76 -9.45 10.92
C THR A 31 18.62 -10.92 11.33
N PHE A 32 17.62 -11.62 10.78
CA PHE A 32 17.38 -13.04 11.02
C PHE A 32 17.91 -13.92 9.86
N ALA A 33 18.83 -13.40 9.04
CA ALA A 33 19.41 -14.11 7.91
C ALA A 33 20.19 -15.35 8.37
N GLY A 34 19.77 -16.51 7.89
CA GLY A 34 20.36 -17.83 8.19
C GLY A 34 19.33 -18.95 8.19
N GLY A 35 18.03 -18.63 8.10
CA GLY A 35 16.95 -19.62 8.05
C GLY A 35 16.25 -19.66 6.69
N GLU A 36 15.68 -20.82 6.36
CA GLU A 36 14.84 -21.00 5.16
C GLU A 36 13.66 -20.02 5.08
N ASN A 37 13.25 -19.41 6.21
CA ASN A 37 12.09 -18.54 6.34
C ASN A 37 12.42 -17.03 6.32
N ALA A 38 13.63 -16.62 5.93
CA ALA A 38 14.05 -15.23 5.99
C ALA A 38 13.11 -14.29 5.16
N ASN A 39 12.67 -14.69 3.98
CA ASN A 39 11.73 -13.92 3.16
C ASN A 39 10.36 -13.77 3.84
N THR A 40 9.87 -14.83 4.49
CA THR A 40 8.62 -14.79 5.25
C THR A 40 8.72 -13.79 6.40
N ILE A 41 9.83 -13.78 7.15
CA ILE A 41 10.08 -12.81 8.23
C ILE A 41 10.02 -11.38 7.69
N GLY A 42 10.66 -11.10 6.56
CA GLY A 42 10.61 -9.78 5.93
C GLY A 42 9.20 -9.33 5.54
N MET A 43 8.34 -10.27 5.15
CA MET A 43 6.96 -9.98 4.74
C MET A 43 5.98 -9.85 5.91
N LEU A 44 6.33 -10.34 7.12
CA LEU A 44 5.41 -10.35 8.27
C LEU A 44 4.91 -8.96 8.66
N GLY A 45 5.73 -7.91 8.55
CA GLY A 45 5.30 -6.53 8.82
C GLY A 45 4.14 -6.11 7.93
N ASN A 46 4.25 -6.40 6.64
CA ASN A 46 3.18 -6.12 5.68
C ASN A 46 1.93 -6.99 5.95
N ALA A 47 2.13 -8.27 6.25
CA ALA A 47 1.06 -9.19 6.60
C ALA A 47 0.29 -8.72 7.86
N MET A 48 1.00 -8.26 8.90
CA MET A 48 0.38 -7.72 10.13
C MET A 48 -0.43 -6.45 9.87
N ASN A 49 0.06 -5.57 8.99
CA ASN A 49 -0.66 -4.37 8.60
C ASN A 49 -2.02 -4.72 7.95
N PHE A 50 -2.05 -5.69 7.04
CA PHE A 50 -3.30 -6.13 6.39
C PHE A 50 -4.16 -7.04 7.27
N LEU A 51 -3.55 -7.84 8.17
CA LEU A 51 -4.31 -8.62 9.15
C LEU A 51 -5.19 -7.71 10.03
N ALA A 52 -4.70 -6.50 10.34
CA ALA A 52 -5.45 -5.52 11.11
C ALA A 52 -6.79 -5.13 10.44
N TYR A 53 -6.89 -5.16 9.12
CA TYR A 53 -8.13 -4.89 8.39
C TYR A 53 -9.23 -5.89 8.73
N LEU A 54 -8.88 -7.17 8.96
CA LEU A 54 -9.83 -8.21 9.33
C LEU A 54 -10.54 -7.85 10.63
N PHE A 55 -9.82 -7.29 11.59
CA PHE A 55 -10.37 -6.93 12.90
C PHE A 55 -11.02 -5.55 12.90
N MET A 56 -10.48 -4.58 12.17
CA MET A 56 -10.92 -3.18 12.24
C MET A 56 -11.99 -2.82 11.20
N GLY A 57 -12.22 -3.63 10.18
CA GLY A 57 -13.18 -3.33 9.11
C GLY A 57 -14.60 -3.02 9.63
N ILE A 58 -15.18 -3.91 10.44
CA ILE A 58 -16.51 -3.70 11.03
C ILE A 58 -16.50 -2.62 12.10
N PRO A 59 -15.55 -2.58 13.08
CA PRO A 59 -15.48 -1.51 14.07
C PRO A 59 -15.35 -0.12 13.44
N SER A 60 -14.53 0.06 12.40
CA SER A 60 -14.34 1.37 11.74
C SER A 60 -15.62 1.88 11.09
N GLY A 61 -16.41 1.00 10.46
CA GLY A 61 -17.73 1.33 9.92
C GLY A 61 -18.71 1.77 11.03
N LYS A 62 -18.73 1.07 12.15
CA LYS A 62 -19.55 1.45 13.32
C LYS A 62 -19.07 2.77 13.93
N MET A 63 -17.78 3.00 14.01
CA MET A 63 -17.23 4.28 14.47
C MET A 63 -17.64 5.41 13.52
N LEU A 64 -17.54 5.22 12.22
CA LEU A 64 -17.98 6.19 11.22
C LEU A 64 -19.45 6.58 11.42
N ALA A 65 -20.32 5.59 11.63
CA ALA A 65 -21.73 5.82 11.90
C ALA A 65 -21.98 6.55 13.23
N LYS A 66 -21.21 6.25 14.28
CA LYS A 66 -21.45 6.77 15.63
C LYS A 66 -20.83 8.14 15.88
N ILE A 67 -19.59 8.36 15.46
CA ILE A 67 -18.81 9.57 15.78
C ILE A 67 -18.55 10.45 14.56
N GLY A 68 -18.94 10.00 13.37
CA GLY A 68 -18.83 10.74 12.10
C GLY A 68 -17.45 10.67 11.45
N TYR A 69 -17.36 11.25 10.26
CA TYR A 69 -16.18 11.16 9.39
C TYR A 69 -14.93 11.80 10.01
N LYS A 70 -15.06 13.04 10.52
CA LYS A 70 -13.91 13.77 11.08
C LYS A 70 -13.31 13.05 12.28
N ASN A 71 -14.13 12.65 13.25
CA ASN A 71 -13.64 12.03 14.46
C ASN A 71 -13.05 10.64 14.19
N THR A 72 -13.64 9.87 13.28
CA THR A 72 -13.09 8.57 12.86
C THR A 72 -11.74 8.76 12.17
N ALA A 73 -11.60 9.76 11.29
CA ALA A 73 -10.32 10.07 10.66
C ALA A 73 -9.25 10.50 11.69
N MET A 74 -9.61 11.38 12.63
CA MET A 74 -8.71 11.81 13.70
C MET A 74 -8.25 10.65 14.58
N THR A 75 -9.16 9.74 14.95
CA THR A 75 -8.82 8.52 15.69
C THR A 75 -7.89 7.64 14.87
N GLY A 76 -8.16 7.48 13.56
CA GLY A 76 -7.30 6.74 12.64
C GLY A 76 -5.88 7.30 12.60
N VAL A 77 -5.74 8.61 12.42
CA VAL A 77 -4.42 9.28 12.38
C VAL A 77 -3.70 9.16 13.73
N ALA A 78 -4.39 9.37 14.86
CA ALA A 78 -3.80 9.21 16.20
C ALA A 78 -3.31 7.77 16.44
N THR A 79 -4.08 6.77 16.00
CA THR A 79 -3.69 5.35 16.04
C THR A 79 -2.46 5.10 15.17
N GLY A 80 -2.36 5.73 14.00
CA GLY A 80 -1.19 5.65 13.13
C GLY A 80 0.08 6.19 13.78
N ILE A 81 0.00 7.34 14.47
CA ILE A 81 1.11 7.88 15.25
C ILE A 81 1.56 6.86 16.30
N ALA A 82 0.63 6.27 17.05
CA ALA A 82 0.96 5.26 18.06
C ALA A 82 1.66 4.03 17.45
N GLY A 83 1.20 3.55 16.29
CA GLY A 83 1.85 2.45 15.57
C GLY A 83 3.26 2.80 15.10
N LEU A 84 3.48 4.01 14.57
CA LEU A 84 4.80 4.48 14.14
C LEU A 84 5.76 4.69 15.32
N VAL A 85 5.26 5.16 16.47
CA VAL A 85 6.05 5.23 17.72
C VAL A 85 6.52 3.83 18.14
N LEU A 86 5.66 2.82 18.09
CA LEU A 86 6.06 1.44 18.37
C LEU A 86 7.14 0.94 17.38
N GLN A 87 6.98 1.24 16.08
CA GLN A 87 8.00 0.88 15.07
C GLN A 87 9.33 1.62 15.35
N PHE A 88 9.29 2.88 15.75
CA PHE A 88 10.49 3.61 16.16
C PHE A 88 11.16 2.97 17.38
N LEU A 89 10.38 2.67 18.44
CA LEU A 89 10.87 2.02 19.65
C LEU A 89 11.46 0.64 19.39
N SER A 90 10.99 -0.07 18.37
CA SER A 90 11.55 -1.38 17.98
C SER A 90 13.04 -1.30 17.65
N GLY A 91 13.49 -0.18 17.12
CA GLY A 91 14.89 0.08 16.80
C GLY A 91 15.78 0.38 18.01
N THR A 92 15.21 0.66 19.18
CA THR A 92 15.95 0.96 20.42
C THR A 92 16.11 -0.26 21.33
N CYS A 93 15.51 -1.39 20.98
CA CYS A 93 15.54 -2.60 21.78
C CYS A 93 16.91 -3.27 21.76
N SER A 94 17.33 -3.81 22.90
CA SER A 94 18.62 -4.52 23.03
C SER A 94 18.61 -5.91 22.36
N SER A 95 17.43 -6.56 22.30
CA SER A 95 17.24 -7.87 21.66
C SER A 95 16.54 -7.69 20.31
N ALA A 96 17.06 -8.36 19.25
CA ALA A 96 16.46 -8.37 17.94
C ALA A 96 15.05 -8.98 17.95
N GLU A 97 14.83 -10.03 18.74
CA GLU A 97 13.53 -10.73 18.85
C GLU A 97 12.46 -9.82 19.47
N LEU A 98 12.84 -9.11 20.56
CA LEU A 98 11.93 -8.15 21.22
C LEU A 98 11.64 -6.98 20.27
N GLY A 99 12.68 -6.44 19.60
CA GLY A 99 12.54 -5.38 18.62
C GLY A 99 11.61 -5.79 17.48
N PHE A 100 11.77 -6.98 16.94
CA PHE A 100 10.90 -7.51 15.89
C PHE A 100 9.45 -7.68 16.35
N SER A 101 9.23 -8.19 17.55
CA SER A 101 7.89 -8.33 18.13
C SER A 101 7.18 -6.97 18.29
N ILE A 102 7.91 -5.95 18.75
CA ILE A 102 7.39 -4.58 18.87
C ILE A 102 7.13 -3.97 17.48
N TYR A 103 8.01 -4.23 16.50
CA TYR A 103 7.79 -3.81 15.12
C TYR A 103 6.50 -4.40 14.54
N LEU A 104 6.27 -5.70 14.72
CA LEU A 104 5.05 -6.37 14.25
C LEU A 104 3.79 -5.81 14.92
N LEU A 105 3.85 -5.54 16.22
CA LEU A 105 2.76 -4.87 16.93
C LEU A 105 2.51 -3.46 16.38
N GLY A 106 3.58 -2.69 16.15
CA GLY A 106 3.50 -1.37 15.52
C GLY A 106 2.88 -1.42 14.13
N ALA A 107 3.26 -2.39 13.30
CA ALA A 107 2.69 -2.61 11.98
C ALA A 107 1.18 -2.96 12.05
N PHE A 108 0.79 -3.80 13.00
CA PHE A 108 -0.60 -4.13 13.24
C PHE A 108 -1.43 -2.91 13.67
N VAL A 109 -0.92 -2.08 14.57
CA VAL A 109 -1.56 -0.82 14.99
C VAL A 109 -1.65 0.18 13.83
N CYS A 110 -0.61 0.29 12.98
CA CYS A 110 -0.66 1.07 11.74
C CYS A 110 -1.77 0.57 10.80
N GLY A 111 -1.97 -0.74 10.72
CA GLY A 111 -3.05 -1.34 9.93
C GLY A 111 -4.44 -0.91 10.40
N PHE A 112 -4.67 -0.75 11.69
CA PHE A 112 -5.92 -0.18 12.21
C PHE A 112 -6.14 1.25 11.73
N SER A 113 -5.08 2.07 11.76
CA SER A 113 -5.11 3.44 11.25
C SER A 113 -5.51 3.48 9.79
N VAL A 114 -4.82 2.71 8.96
CA VAL A 114 -5.02 2.66 7.51
C VAL A 114 -6.44 2.17 7.18
N CYS A 115 -6.96 1.17 7.90
CA CYS A 115 -8.33 0.69 7.75
C CYS A 115 -9.37 1.77 8.08
N MET A 116 -9.22 2.47 9.22
CA MET A 116 -10.11 3.56 9.60
C MET A 116 -10.10 4.70 8.59
N LEU A 117 -8.92 5.07 8.09
CA LEU A 117 -8.78 6.13 7.09
C LEU A 117 -9.40 5.74 5.74
N ASN A 118 -9.21 4.51 5.28
CA ASN A 118 -9.86 4.01 4.06
C ASN A 118 -11.39 4.02 4.19
N THR A 119 -11.93 3.66 5.36
CA THR A 119 -13.37 3.69 5.64
C THR A 119 -13.94 5.11 5.58
N VAL A 120 -13.13 6.13 5.90
CA VAL A 120 -13.53 7.54 5.88
C VAL A 120 -13.35 8.16 4.49
N VAL A 121 -12.15 8.01 3.91
CA VAL A 121 -11.70 8.83 2.78
C VAL A 121 -12.47 8.51 1.51
N ASN A 122 -12.65 7.22 1.20
CA ASN A 122 -13.34 6.79 -0.01
C ASN A 122 -14.80 7.30 -0.11
N PRO A 123 -15.68 7.05 0.88
CA PRO A 123 -17.04 7.53 0.79
C PRO A 123 -17.12 9.05 0.96
N MET A 124 -16.24 9.67 1.75
CA MET A 124 -16.27 11.12 1.94
C MET A 124 -15.91 11.88 0.67
N ILE A 125 -14.93 11.45 -0.10
CA ILE A 125 -14.60 12.06 -1.40
C ILE A 125 -15.78 11.94 -2.37
N ASN A 126 -16.43 10.78 -2.41
CA ASN A 126 -17.60 10.57 -3.26
C ASN A 126 -18.74 11.53 -2.88
N LEU A 127 -19.05 11.65 -1.60
CA LEU A 127 -20.08 12.56 -1.08
C LEU A 127 -19.74 14.02 -1.35
N LEU A 128 -18.51 14.44 -1.13
CA LEU A 128 -18.04 15.81 -1.41
C LEU A 128 -18.10 16.14 -2.91
N GLY A 129 -17.98 15.13 -3.78
CA GLY A 129 -18.17 15.24 -5.22
C GLY A 129 -19.63 15.36 -5.66
N GLY A 130 -20.60 15.18 -4.73
CA GLY A 130 -22.01 15.16 -5.04
C GLY A 130 -22.53 13.80 -5.52
N GLY A 131 -21.75 12.74 -5.36
CA GLY A 131 -22.07 11.39 -5.82
C GLY A 131 -21.98 11.22 -7.34
N GLY A 132 -22.42 10.05 -7.82
CA GLY A 132 -22.47 9.75 -9.27
C GLY A 132 -21.11 9.86 -9.96
N ASN A 133 -21.11 10.24 -11.23
CA ASN A 133 -19.89 10.32 -12.05
C ASN A 133 -18.85 11.29 -11.48
N ARG A 134 -19.28 12.43 -10.92
CA ARG A 134 -18.35 13.41 -10.36
C ARG A 134 -17.68 12.91 -9.07
N GLY A 135 -18.43 12.22 -8.22
CA GLY A 135 -17.89 11.57 -7.04
C GLY A 135 -16.86 10.50 -7.40
N ASN A 136 -17.18 9.70 -8.43
CA ASN A 136 -16.25 8.69 -8.95
C ASN A 136 -14.99 9.31 -9.56
N GLN A 137 -15.10 10.41 -10.30
CA GLN A 137 -13.94 11.14 -10.83
C GLN A 137 -13.03 11.64 -9.71
N LEU A 138 -13.58 12.20 -8.63
CA LEU A 138 -12.78 12.63 -7.48
C LEU A 138 -12.12 11.46 -6.76
N ASN A 139 -12.77 10.30 -6.66
CA ASN A 139 -12.15 9.08 -6.15
C ASN A 139 -11.00 8.60 -7.03
N LEU A 140 -11.13 8.67 -8.36
CA LEU A 140 -10.04 8.34 -9.29
C LEU A 140 -8.84 9.29 -9.12
N ILE A 141 -9.08 10.59 -8.96
CA ILE A 141 -8.01 11.57 -8.67
C ILE A 141 -7.34 11.26 -7.33
N GLY A 142 -8.12 10.96 -6.28
CA GLY A 142 -7.60 10.53 -4.99
C GLY A 142 -6.77 9.24 -5.10
N GLY A 143 -7.27 8.26 -5.84
CA GLY A 143 -6.56 7.02 -6.16
C GLY A 143 -5.27 7.25 -6.95
N THR A 144 -5.23 8.25 -7.82
CA THR A 144 -4.01 8.66 -8.55
C THR A 144 -2.97 9.20 -7.57
N LEU A 145 -3.35 10.05 -6.60
CA LEU A 145 -2.46 10.55 -5.56
C LEU A 145 -1.98 9.43 -4.62
N ASN A 146 -2.84 8.47 -4.32
CA ASN A 146 -2.47 7.27 -3.58
C ASN A 146 -1.39 6.48 -4.34
N SER A 147 -1.56 6.23 -5.64
CA SER A 147 -0.57 5.53 -6.48
C SER A 147 0.73 6.32 -6.63
N LEU A 148 0.66 7.65 -6.74
CA LEU A 148 1.84 8.51 -6.77
C LEU A 148 2.65 8.38 -5.47
N SER A 149 1.98 8.42 -4.33
CA SER A 149 2.61 8.21 -3.03
C SER A 149 3.21 6.81 -2.92
N GLY A 150 2.49 5.78 -3.41
CA GLY A 150 3.00 4.41 -3.49
C GLY A 150 4.25 4.28 -4.37
N THR A 151 4.35 5.08 -5.42
CA THR A 151 5.53 5.15 -6.29
C THR A 151 6.71 5.82 -5.58
N LEU A 152 6.47 6.97 -4.96
CA LEU A 152 7.54 7.77 -4.35
C LEU A 152 8.06 7.15 -3.05
N THR A 153 7.22 6.47 -2.27
CA THR A 153 7.60 5.94 -0.95
C THR A 153 8.72 4.91 -1.01
N PRO A 154 8.63 3.82 -1.80
CA PRO A 154 9.72 2.85 -1.90
C PRO A 154 11.02 3.45 -2.45
N MET A 155 10.91 4.41 -3.39
CA MET A 155 12.07 5.11 -3.94
C MET A 155 12.75 5.98 -2.87
N LEU A 156 11.98 6.78 -2.14
CA LEU A 156 12.47 7.64 -1.07
C LEU A 156 13.10 6.79 0.05
N VAL A 157 12.39 5.78 0.51
CA VAL A 157 12.87 4.91 1.59
C VAL A 157 14.10 4.13 1.15
N GLY A 158 14.10 3.58 -0.07
CA GLY A 158 15.26 2.89 -0.64
C GLY A 158 16.50 3.80 -0.74
N SER A 159 16.32 5.08 -1.09
CA SER A 159 17.41 6.06 -1.14
C SER A 159 17.93 6.45 0.26
N LEU A 160 17.04 6.52 1.26
CA LEU A 160 17.39 6.85 2.64
C LEU A 160 18.09 5.70 3.37
N ILE A 161 17.64 4.48 3.13
CA ILE A 161 18.24 3.27 3.73
C ILE A 161 19.58 2.95 3.06
N GLY A 162 19.71 3.21 1.76
CA GLY A 162 20.90 2.87 0.97
C GLY A 162 21.09 1.36 0.81
N GLU A 163 22.34 0.90 0.86
CA GLU A 163 22.65 -0.53 0.80
C GLU A 163 22.37 -1.20 2.15
N VAL A 164 21.43 -2.13 2.17
CA VAL A 164 21.13 -2.94 3.35
C VAL A 164 22.13 -4.09 3.39
N THR A 165 23.07 -4.03 4.32
CA THR A 165 24.04 -5.07 4.62
C THR A 165 23.60 -5.91 5.82
N LYS A 166 24.35 -6.98 6.14
CA LYS A 166 24.10 -7.79 7.35
C LYS A 166 24.29 -6.98 8.65
N ASP A 167 25.06 -5.91 8.59
CA ASP A 167 25.35 -5.03 9.73
C ASP A 167 24.36 -3.88 9.87
N THR A 168 23.43 -3.70 8.91
CA THR A 168 22.43 -2.65 8.96
C THR A 168 21.39 -2.98 10.04
N LYS A 169 21.38 -2.19 11.11
CA LYS A 169 20.40 -2.31 12.21
C LYS A 169 19.20 -1.39 11.94
N ILE A 170 18.05 -1.76 12.49
CA ILE A 170 16.85 -0.93 12.45
C ILE A 170 17.11 0.48 13.01
N ALA A 171 17.93 0.61 14.07
CA ALA A 171 18.30 1.89 14.63
C ALA A 171 18.93 2.86 13.60
N ASN A 172 19.66 2.34 12.61
CA ASN A 172 20.31 3.16 11.58
C ASN A 172 19.30 3.79 10.60
N VAL A 173 18.07 3.27 10.55
CA VAL A 173 17.00 3.74 9.67
C VAL A 173 15.84 4.38 10.40
N ASN A 174 16.02 4.72 11.67
CA ASN A 174 15.01 5.41 12.49
C ASN A 174 14.55 6.75 11.90
N VAL A 175 15.28 7.31 10.95
CA VAL A 175 14.85 8.49 10.18
C VAL A 175 13.56 8.23 9.40
N VAL A 176 13.34 6.99 8.94
CA VAL A 176 12.14 6.62 8.16
C VAL A 176 10.85 6.70 8.99
N PRO A 177 10.70 5.99 10.13
CA PRO A 177 9.54 6.15 10.98
C PRO A 177 9.41 7.56 11.56
N PHE A 178 10.51 8.30 11.75
CA PHE A 178 10.46 9.69 12.19
C PHE A 178 9.81 10.61 11.13
N ILE A 179 10.21 10.49 9.86
CA ILE A 179 9.57 11.22 8.76
C ILE A 179 8.09 10.83 8.66
N ALA A 180 7.78 9.54 8.78
CA ALA A 180 6.40 9.06 8.75
C ALA A 180 5.56 9.67 9.88
N MET A 181 6.09 9.72 11.10
CA MET A 181 5.43 10.38 12.23
C MET A 181 5.18 11.86 11.96
N ALA A 182 6.15 12.58 11.37
CA ALA A 182 5.99 14.00 11.04
C ALA A 182 4.86 14.22 10.01
N VAL A 183 4.79 13.38 8.96
CA VAL A 183 3.72 13.44 7.94
C VAL A 183 2.36 13.15 8.55
N VAL A 184 2.26 12.11 9.38
CA VAL A 184 0.99 11.72 10.03
C VAL A 184 0.56 12.76 11.09
N ALA A 185 1.52 13.34 11.83
CA ALA A 185 1.23 14.45 12.77
C ALA A 185 0.74 15.71 12.04
N ALA A 186 1.33 16.04 10.89
CA ALA A 186 0.84 17.14 10.05
C ALA A 186 -0.60 16.88 9.59
N ALA A 187 -0.94 15.65 9.20
CA ALA A 187 -2.31 15.26 8.86
C ALA A 187 -3.27 15.43 10.04
N PHE A 188 -2.83 15.06 11.25
CA PHE A 188 -3.62 15.26 12.47
C PHE A 188 -3.91 16.74 12.71
N CYS A 189 -2.90 17.59 12.62
CA CYS A 189 -3.06 19.04 12.77
C CYS A 189 -4.02 19.62 11.72
N ILE A 190 -3.86 19.23 10.46
CA ILE A 190 -4.75 19.67 9.38
C ILE A 190 -6.20 19.25 9.68
N LEU A 191 -6.44 17.99 10.04
CA LEU A 191 -7.79 17.50 10.37
C LEU A 191 -8.39 18.21 11.58
N TYR A 192 -7.57 18.53 12.58
CA TYR A 192 -8.04 19.22 13.80
C TYR A 192 -8.62 20.59 13.49
N PHE A 193 -7.94 21.38 12.66
CA PHE A 193 -8.36 22.77 12.37
C PHE A 193 -9.44 22.85 11.28
N ILE A 194 -9.56 21.87 10.40
CA ILE A 194 -10.53 21.91 9.31
C ILE A 194 -11.92 21.50 9.81
N LYS A 195 -12.93 22.32 9.44
CA LYS A 195 -14.33 21.95 9.61
C LYS A 195 -14.74 21.00 8.47
N ILE A 196 -14.99 19.74 8.80
CA ILE A 196 -15.60 18.78 7.92
C ILE A 196 -17.03 18.58 8.38
N ASN A 197 -17.99 19.00 7.56
CA ASN A 197 -19.40 18.76 7.84
C ASN A 197 -19.66 17.27 7.63
N ASN A 198 -20.12 16.60 8.69
CA ASN A 198 -20.64 15.26 8.52
C ASN A 198 -21.89 15.34 7.62
N PRO A 199 -22.03 14.46 6.62
CA PRO A 199 -23.31 14.33 5.93
C PRO A 199 -24.40 14.10 6.98
N GLU A 200 -25.58 14.68 6.74
CA GLU A 200 -26.69 14.53 7.67
C GLU A 200 -26.89 13.05 8.01
N HIS A 201 -26.67 12.74 9.26
CA HIS A 201 -26.91 11.40 9.79
C HIS A 201 -28.43 11.25 9.91
N LYS A 202 -29.03 10.58 8.93
CA LYS A 202 -30.40 10.11 9.12
C LYS A 202 -30.35 9.11 10.27
N PRO A 203 -31.21 9.27 11.30
CA PRO A 203 -31.29 8.27 12.38
C PRO A 203 -31.40 6.89 11.75
N GLU A 204 -30.69 5.91 12.29
CA GLU A 204 -30.71 4.53 11.80
C GLU A 204 -32.18 4.08 11.64
N GLU A 205 -32.73 4.19 10.47
CA GLU A 205 -33.87 3.36 10.07
C GLU A 205 -33.34 1.93 10.20
N LYS A 206 -33.93 1.15 11.10
CA LYS A 206 -33.62 -0.28 11.22
C LYS A 206 -33.86 -0.88 9.84
N LEU A 207 -32.78 -1.10 9.10
CA LEU A 207 -32.84 -1.71 7.80
C LEU A 207 -33.53 -3.08 7.97
N ALA A 208 -34.59 -3.29 7.20
CA ALA A 208 -35.36 -4.54 7.24
C ALA A 208 -34.51 -5.79 6.87
N HIS A 209 -33.39 -5.57 6.16
CA HIS A 209 -32.47 -6.59 5.68
C HIS A 209 -31.01 -6.23 6.01
N SER A 210 -30.24 -7.23 6.39
CA SER A 210 -28.79 -7.09 6.55
C SER A 210 -28.12 -7.01 5.16
N PRO A 211 -27.03 -6.25 4.97
CA PRO A 211 -26.24 -6.29 3.73
C PRO A 211 -25.80 -7.71 3.35
N TRP A 212 -25.60 -8.58 4.33
CA TRP A 212 -25.23 -9.99 4.15
C TRP A 212 -26.33 -10.86 3.53
N ASP A 213 -27.59 -10.39 3.48
CA ASP A 213 -28.69 -11.09 2.83
C ASP A 213 -28.60 -11.00 1.30
N PHE A 214 -27.83 -10.03 0.79
CA PHE A 214 -27.68 -9.78 -0.64
C PHE A 214 -26.44 -10.52 -1.20
N SER A 215 -26.64 -11.39 -2.19
CA SER A 215 -25.57 -12.13 -2.86
C SER A 215 -24.53 -11.18 -3.51
N ASN A 216 -24.98 -10.08 -4.09
CA ASN A 216 -24.09 -9.09 -4.70
C ASN A 216 -23.12 -8.48 -3.68
N PHE A 217 -23.55 -8.26 -2.43
CA PHE A 217 -22.70 -7.77 -1.37
C PHE A 217 -21.63 -8.80 -1.00
N LYS A 218 -22.01 -10.06 -0.83
CA LYS A 218 -21.07 -11.15 -0.51
C LYS A 218 -20.01 -11.32 -1.58
N LEU A 219 -20.44 -11.39 -2.85
CA LEU A 219 -19.53 -11.52 -3.99
C LEU A 219 -18.63 -10.31 -4.16
N GLY A 220 -19.16 -9.09 -3.95
CA GLY A 220 -18.39 -7.86 -3.95
C GLY A 220 -17.33 -7.84 -2.85
N ALA A 221 -17.65 -8.29 -1.64
CA ALA A 221 -16.69 -8.37 -0.54
C ALA A 221 -15.55 -9.36 -0.86
N ILE A 222 -15.87 -10.53 -1.44
CA ILE A 222 -14.86 -11.51 -1.89
C ILE A 222 -14.00 -10.90 -3.01
N ALA A 223 -14.62 -10.25 -3.99
CA ALA A 223 -13.90 -9.62 -5.10
C ALA A 223 -12.91 -8.55 -4.62
N ILE A 224 -13.33 -7.69 -3.69
CA ILE A 224 -12.45 -6.67 -3.08
C ILE A 224 -11.31 -7.32 -2.29
N PHE A 225 -11.59 -8.38 -1.54
CA PHE A 225 -10.56 -9.13 -0.81
C PHE A 225 -9.47 -9.66 -1.75
N LEU A 226 -9.87 -10.31 -2.84
CA LEU A 226 -8.95 -10.84 -3.85
C LEU A 226 -8.20 -9.72 -4.58
N TYR A 227 -8.90 -8.64 -4.92
CA TYR A 227 -8.30 -7.47 -5.58
C TYR A 227 -7.19 -6.83 -4.72
N VAL A 228 -7.49 -6.52 -3.45
CA VAL A 228 -6.51 -5.93 -2.54
C VAL A 228 -5.32 -6.85 -2.32
N GLY A 229 -5.57 -8.18 -2.27
CA GLY A 229 -4.52 -9.18 -2.20
C GLY A 229 -3.56 -9.11 -3.39
N LEU A 230 -4.07 -8.90 -4.60
CA LEU A 230 -3.25 -8.72 -5.82
C LEU A 230 -2.57 -7.35 -5.82
N GLU A 231 -3.30 -6.28 -5.52
CA GLU A 231 -2.81 -4.89 -5.57
C GLU A 231 -1.56 -4.69 -4.70
N VAL A 232 -1.56 -5.26 -3.51
CA VAL A 232 -0.45 -5.10 -2.55
C VAL A 232 0.52 -6.28 -2.58
N GLY A 233 0.01 -7.48 -2.86
CA GLY A 233 0.81 -8.69 -2.88
C GLY A 233 1.84 -8.71 -4.00
N ILE A 234 1.47 -8.26 -5.21
CA ILE A 234 2.39 -8.23 -6.35
C ILE A 234 3.61 -7.35 -6.07
N PRO A 235 3.48 -6.04 -5.77
CA PRO A 235 4.64 -5.18 -5.54
C PRO A 235 5.44 -5.59 -4.28
N GLY A 236 4.78 -6.07 -3.24
CA GLY A 236 5.45 -6.59 -2.05
C GLY A 236 6.32 -7.81 -2.34
N THR A 237 5.75 -8.82 -3.00
CA THR A 237 6.49 -10.02 -3.40
C THR A 237 7.61 -9.69 -4.37
N LEU A 238 7.35 -8.81 -5.34
CA LEU A 238 8.32 -8.36 -6.33
C LEU A 238 9.51 -7.65 -5.68
N PHE A 239 9.26 -6.81 -4.66
CA PHE A 239 10.30 -6.15 -3.90
C PHE A 239 11.22 -7.18 -3.21
N PHE A 240 10.66 -8.16 -2.50
CA PHE A 240 11.45 -9.21 -1.84
C PHE A 240 12.19 -10.09 -2.83
N TYR A 241 11.55 -10.44 -3.94
CA TYR A 241 12.15 -11.25 -4.99
C TYR A 241 13.38 -10.59 -5.60
N ILE A 242 13.31 -9.30 -5.98
CA ILE A 242 14.43 -8.55 -6.55
C ILE A 242 15.48 -8.18 -5.49
N SER A 243 15.11 -7.95 -4.24
CA SER A 243 16.07 -7.68 -3.17
C SER A 243 16.85 -8.93 -2.72
N ASP A 244 16.40 -10.11 -3.11
CA ASP A 244 17.07 -11.38 -2.79
C ASP A 244 18.18 -11.66 -3.77
N THR A 245 19.43 -11.56 -3.30
CA THR A 245 20.65 -11.82 -4.07
C THR A 245 21.10 -13.28 -4.05
N THR A 246 20.36 -14.17 -3.37
CA THR A 246 20.64 -15.60 -3.38
C THR A 246 20.30 -16.24 -4.72
N ALA A 247 20.72 -17.47 -4.95
CA ALA A 247 20.36 -18.21 -6.15
C ALA A 247 18.84 -18.39 -6.34
N ALA A 248 18.04 -18.26 -5.26
CA ALA A 248 16.59 -18.31 -5.32
C ALA A 248 15.97 -16.98 -5.75
N GLY A 249 16.60 -15.83 -5.47
CA GLY A 249 16.10 -14.49 -5.76
C GLY A 249 16.29 -14.04 -7.22
N GLY A 250 15.57 -13.00 -7.60
CA GLY A 250 15.71 -12.32 -8.89
C GLY A 250 16.82 -11.27 -8.91
N GLY A 251 17.40 -10.97 -7.75
CA GLY A 251 18.48 -10.01 -7.56
C GLY A 251 19.89 -10.64 -7.59
N THR A 252 20.00 -11.89 -8.00
CA THR A 252 21.29 -12.59 -8.07
C THR A 252 22.28 -11.80 -8.94
N GLY A 253 23.44 -11.45 -8.36
CA GLY A 253 24.48 -10.68 -9.05
C GLY A 253 24.19 -9.17 -9.21
N LEU A 254 23.08 -8.66 -8.68
CA LEU A 254 22.77 -7.24 -8.75
C LEU A 254 23.51 -6.45 -7.66
N ALA A 255 24.26 -5.44 -8.07
CA ALA A 255 24.70 -4.40 -7.17
C ALA A 255 23.50 -3.54 -6.74
N LYS A 256 23.45 -3.15 -5.45
CA LYS A 256 22.35 -2.33 -4.89
C LYS A 256 20.94 -2.95 -5.06
N ALA A 257 20.83 -4.27 -4.89
CA ALA A 257 19.60 -5.03 -5.14
C ALA A 257 18.36 -4.43 -4.43
N THR A 258 18.50 -3.89 -3.22
CA THR A 258 17.41 -3.24 -2.48
C THR A 258 16.92 -1.96 -3.17
N ALA A 259 17.83 -1.13 -3.69
CA ALA A 259 17.47 0.09 -4.41
C ALA A 259 16.81 -0.26 -5.76
N VAL A 260 17.32 -1.28 -6.45
CA VAL A 260 16.72 -1.81 -7.69
C VAL A 260 15.31 -2.35 -7.40
N ALA A 261 15.13 -3.12 -6.35
CA ALA A 261 13.82 -3.63 -5.91
C ALA A 261 12.82 -2.50 -5.62
N GLY A 262 13.28 -1.44 -4.94
CA GLY A 262 12.48 -0.25 -4.68
C GLY A 262 12.00 0.44 -5.97
N PHE A 263 12.89 0.59 -6.94
CA PHE A 263 12.56 1.18 -8.24
C PHE A 263 11.57 0.30 -9.04
N VAL A 264 11.77 -1.01 -9.06
CA VAL A 264 10.89 -1.95 -9.75
C VAL A 264 9.49 -1.96 -9.11
N ALA A 265 9.39 -1.97 -7.78
CA ALA A 265 8.12 -1.84 -7.07
C ALA A 265 7.45 -0.48 -7.31
N ALA A 266 8.23 0.61 -7.34
CA ALA A 266 7.74 1.94 -7.69
C ALA A 266 7.17 2.00 -9.12
N THR A 267 7.79 1.29 -10.07
CA THR A 267 7.30 1.22 -11.46
C THR A 267 5.94 0.53 -11.54
N TYR A 268 5.67 -0.49 -10.71
CA TYR A 268 4.33 -1.08 -10.61
C TYR A 268 3.28 -0.04 -10.22
N TRP A 269 3.53 0.76 -9.17
CA TRP A 269 2.62 1.81 -8.72
C TRP A 269 2.47 2.93 -9.75
N PHE A 270 3.56 3.25 -10.47
CA PHE A 270 3.52 4.21 -11.58
C PHE A 270 2.63 3.70 -12.72
N LEU A 271 2.75 2.43 -13.13
CA LEU A 271 1.87 1.85 -14.13
C LEU A 271 0.41 1.80 -13.65
N MET A 272 0.18 1.57 -12.36
CA MET A 272 -1.16 1.67 -11.77
C MET A 272 -1.71 3.10 -11.87
N LEU A 273 -0.89 4.12 -11.63
CA LEU A 273 -1.28 5.51 -11.82
C LEU A 273 -1.69 5.77 -13.27
N VAL A 274 -0.86 5.35 -14.24
CA VAL A 274 -1.14 5.48 -15.68
C VAL A 274 -2.43 4.76 -16.06
N GLY A 275 -2.63 3.56 -15.55
CA GLY A 275 -3.83 2.77 -15.78
C GLY A 275 -5.09 3.44 -15.23
N ARG A 276 -5.07 3.96 -13.99
CA ARG A 276 -6.19 4.71 -13.38
C ARG A 276 -6.54 5.95 -14.17
N PHE A 277 -5.52 6.71 -14.59
CA PHE A 277 -5.73 7.88 -15.42
C PHE A 277 -6.35 7.52 -16.77
N SER A 278 -5.77 6.54 -17.48
CA SER A 278 -6.28 6.07 -18.78
C SER A 278 -7.69 5.51 -18.68
N ALA A 279 -7.97 4.72 -17.65
CA ALA A 279 -9.31 4.19 -17.38
C ALA A 279 -10.34 5.31 -17.14
N GLY A 280 -9.97 6.36 -16.41
CA GLY A 280 -10.81 7.52 -16.19
C GLY A 280 -11.21 8.23 -17.48
N LEU A 281 -10.33 8.27 -18.50
CA LEU A 281 -10.61 8.86 -19.80
C LEU A 281 -11.59 8.05 -20.67
N ILE A 282 -11.65 6.73 -20.46
CA ILE A 282 -12.49 5.82 -21.28
C ILE A 282 -13.71 5.30 -20.52
N ALA A 283 -13.83 5.58 -19.23
CA ALA A 283 -14.90 5.06 -18.38
C ALA A 283 -16.32 5.42 -18.84
N ASP A 284 -16.48 6.54 -19.56
CA ASP A 284 -17.78 6.94 -20.12
C ASP A 284 -18.15 6.17 -21.39
N LYS A 285 -17.16 5.53 -22.05
CA LYS A 285 -17.34 4.85 -23.35
C LYS A 285 -17.38 3.32 -23.24
N VAL A 286 -16.79 2.78 -22.19
CA VAL A 286 -16.65 1.32 -21.98
C VAL A 286 -17.31 0.92 -20.69
N SER A 287 -18.13 -0.13 -20.70
CA SER A 287 -18.79 -0.61 -19.49
C SER A 287 -17.77 -1.13 -18.47
N SER A 288 -18.00 -0.84 -17.20
CA SER A 288 -17.13 -1.30 -16.09
C SER A 288 -16.94 -2.82 -16.10
N LYS A 289 -17.97 -3.60 -16.50
CA LYS A 289 -17.88 -5.05 -16.64
C LYS A 289 -16.89 -5.46 -17.74
N ALA A 290 -16.91 -4.80 -18.89
CA ALA A 290 -16.00 -5.10 -20.00
C ALA A 290 -14.55 -4.74 -19.61
N MET A 291 -14.35 -3.59 -18.97
CA MET A 291 -13.03 -3.17 -18.47
C MET A 291 -12.47 -4.17 -17.46
N LEU A 292 -13.27 -4.53 -16.45
CA LEU A 292 -12.87 -5.51 -15.42
C LEU A 292 -12.52 -6.87 -16.04
N THR A 293 -13.34 -7.36 -16.98
CA THR A 293 -13.10 -8.65 -17.63
C THR A 293 -11.80 -8.61 -18.44
N ALA A 294 -11.60 -7.58 -19.26
CA ALA A 294 -10.40 -7.46 -20.10
C ALA A 294 -9.12 -7.36 -19.26
N THR A 295 -9.12 -6.54 -18.20
CA THR A 295 -7.96 -6.38 -17.33
C THR A 295 -7.68 -7.63 -16.50
N SER A 296 -8.70 -8.35 -16.04
CA SER A 296 -8.53 -9.62 -15.33
C SER A 296 -7.92 -10.70 -16.21
N VAL A 297 -8.41 -10.85 -17.45
CA VAL A 297 -7.85 -11.81 -18.42
C VAL A 297 -6.39 -11.46 -18.75
N LEU A 298 -6.09 -10.19 -18.97
CA LEU A 298 -4.72 -9.74 -19.24
C LEU A 298 -3.80 -9.97 -18.03
N ALA A 299 -4.27 -9.69 -16.81
CA ALA A 299 -3.50 -9.95 -15.59
C ALA A 299 -3.17 -11.44 -15.44
N ILE A 300 -4.14 -12.32 -15.68
CA ILE A 300 -3.92 -13.77 -15.64
C ILE A 300 -2.86 -14.19 -16.68
N ALA A 301 -2.95 -13.68 -17.91
CA ALA A 301 -1.98 -13.98 -18.96
C ALA A 301 -0.56 -13.50 -18.59
N LEU A 302 -0.43 -12.30 -18.03
CA LEU A 302 0.86 -11.75 -17.56
C LEU A 302 1.44 -12.58 -16.41
N MET A 303 0.64 -12.96 -15.44
CA MET A 303 1.07 -13.78 -14.30
C MET A 303 1.48 -15.19 -14.76
N LEU A 304 0.72 -15.83 -15.64
CA LEU A 304 1.10 -17.12 -16.21
C LEU A 304 2.40 -17.01 -17.01
N GLY A 305 2.55 -15.94 -17.81
CA GLY A 305 3.79 -15.66 -18.53
C GLY A 305 4.98 -15.51 -17.57
N ALA A 306 4.80 -14.80 -16.46
CA ALA A 306 5.84 -14.66 -15.43
C ALA A 306 6.24 -15.99 -14.79
N ILE A 307 5.27 -16.87 -14.54
CA ILE A 307 5.53 -18.21 -13.98
C ILE A 307 6.30 -19.08 -14.98
N ILE A 308 5.86 -19.08 -16.25
CA ILE A 308 6.46 -19.92 -17.31
C ILE A 308 7.90 -19.47 -17.62
N LEU A 309 8.12 -18.16 -17.77
CA LEU A 309 9.43 -17.62 -18.08
C LEU A 309 10.40 -17.67 -16.89
N GLY A 310 9.89 -17.54 -15.68
CA GLY A 310 10.70 -17.61 -14.46
C GLY A 310 11.95 -16.72 -14.53
N LYS A 311 13.12 -17.34 -14.34
CA LYS A 311 14.43 -16.69 -14.43
C LYS A 311 15.15 -16.92 -15.78
N SER A 312 14.51 -17.61 -16.73
CA SER A 312 15.19 -18.07 -17.95
C SER A 312 15.57 -16.91 -18.88
N CYS A 313 14.78 -15.85 -18.87
CA CYS A 313 14.95 -14.70 -19.73
C CYS A 313 15.24 -13.45 -18.91
N HIS A 314 16.24 -12.67 -19.34
CA HIS A 314 16.58 -11.39 -18.75
C HIS A 314 16.45 -10.28 -19.79
N VAL A 315 16.21 -9.09 -19.32
CA VAL A 315 16.11 -7.87 -20.13
C VAL A 315 16.89 -6.75 -19.47
N GLU A 316 17.48 -5.90 -20.27
CA GLU A 316 18.16 -4.70 -19.82
C GLU A 316 17.14 -3.61 -19.51
N MET A 317 17.18 -3.10 -18.31
CA MET A 317 16.31 -2.02 -17.85
C MET A 317 17.15 -0.91 -17.21
N PRO A 318 16.96 0.35 -17.64
CA PRO A 318 17.54 1.49 -16.93
C PRO A 318 16.82 1.67 -15.57
N VAL A 319 17.59 1.65 -14.50
CA VAL A 319 17.08 1.76 -13.12
C VAL A 319 17.76 2.95 -12.45
N PHE A 320 16.98 3.80 -11.80
CA PHE A 320 17.47 4.88 -10.98
C PHE A 320 17.67 4.37 -9.55
N THR A 321 18.91 4.41 -9.06
CA THR A 321 19.30 3.90 -7.74
C THR A 321 19.57 5.02 -6.72
N GLY A 322 18.92 6.18 -6.90
CA GLY A 322 19.02 7.32 -5.99
C GLY A 322 20.14 8.32 -6.34
N SER A 323 21.25 7.87 -6.92
CA SER A 323 22.40 8.74 -7.30
C SER A 323 22.70 8.72 -8.80
N SER A 324 22.35 7.66 -9.50
CA SER A 324 22.66 7.48 -10.93
C SER A 324 21.64 6.55 -11.58
N VAL A 325 21.51 6.68 -12.90
CA VAL A 325 20.81 5.69 -13.74
C VAL A 325 21.84 4.70 -14.24
N ALA A 326 21.61 3.43 -14.00
CA ALA A 326 22.44 2.34 -14.51
C ALA A 326 21.56 1.28 -15.17
N ILE A 327 22.13 0.54 -16.11
CA ILE A 327 21.43 -0.56 -16.77
C ILE A 327 21.61 -1.83 -15.95
N TYR A 328 20.51 -2.48 -15.65
CA TYR A 328 20.48 -3.73 -14.89
C TYR A 328 19.80 -4.83 -15.70
N HIS A 329 20.32 -6.05 -15.59
CA HIS A 329 19.71 -7.24 -16.18
C HIS A 329 18.66 -7.81 -15.21
N LEU A 330 17.39 -7.60 -15.52
CA LEU A 330 16.27 -8.05 -14.69
C LEU A 330 15.55 -9.25 -15.32
N PRO A 331 15.02 -10.20 -14.53
CA PRO A 331 14.18 -11.26 -15.08
C PRO A 331 12.95 -10.68 -15.80
N VAL A 332 12.63 -11.18 -16.97
CA VAL A 332 11.41 -10.79 -17.71
C VAL A 332 10.16 -11.02 -16.88
N ALA A 333 10.15 -12.07 -16.05
CA ALA A 333 9.06 -12.33 -15.11
C ALA A 333 8.76 -11.12 -14.20
N ALA A 334 9.78 -10.40 -13.73
CA ALA A 334 9.58 -9.20 -12.92
C ALA A 334 8.88 -8.09 -13.70
N LEU A 335 9.21 -7.89 -14.98
CA LEU A 335 8.55 -6.89 -15.82
C LEU A 335 7.10 -7.24 -16.12
N LEU A 336 6.78 -8.52 -16.33
CA LEU A 336 5.41 -8.99 -16.49
C LEU A 336 4.57 -8.72 -15.25
N LEU A 337 5.14 -8.94 -14.06
CA LEU A 337 4.49 -8.62 -12.80
C LEU A 337 4.32 -7.10 -12.62
N VAL A 338 5.30 -6.29 -13.02
CA VAL A 338 5.19 -4.83 -13.03
C VAL A 338 4.06 -4.38 -13.97
N ALA A 339 3.93 -4.98 -15.15
CA ALA A 339 2.86 -4.69 -16.11
C ALA A 339 1.46 -5.01 -15.56
N CYS A 340 1.33 -5.92 -14.59
CA CYS A 340 0.06 -6.16 -13.88
C CYS A 340 -0.47 -4.90 -13.17
N GLY A 341 0.39 -3.91 -12.87
CA GLY A 341 -0.04 -2.62 -12.33
C GLY A 341 -1.05 -1.90 -13.21
N LEU A 342 -0.92 -1.99 -14.55
CA LEU A 342 -1.93 -1.46 -15.47
C LEU A 342 -3.28 -2.18 -15.35
N CYS A 343 -3.26 -3.48 -15.08
CA CYS A 343 -4.47 -4.29 -14.97
C CYS A 343 -5.19 -4.03 -13.63
N THR A 344 -4.43 -4.05 -12.52
CA THR A 344 -4.99 -3.81 -11.19
C THR A 344 -5.51 -2.39 -10.99
N SER A 345 -5.10 -1.45 -11.83
CA SER A 345 -5.57 -0.06 -11.79
C SER A 345 -7.06 0.09 -12.06
N VAL A 346 -7.67 -0.85 -12.78
CA VAL A 346 -9.05 -0.79 -13.29
C VAL A 346 -9.97 -1.78 -12.58
N MET A 347 -9.37 -2.71 -11.83
CA MET A 347 -10.10 -3.65 -10.99
C MET A 347 -10.64 -2.96 -9.74
#